data_8e7ff7c4da59a918664b26ba656b558b
#
_entry.id   8e7ff7c4da59a918664b26ba656b558b
#
_cell.length_a   1.000
_cell.length_b   1.000
_cell.length_c   1.000
_cell.angle_alpha   90.00
_cell.angle_beta   90.00
_cell.angle_gamma   90.00
#
_symmetry.space_group_name_H-M   'P 1'
#
loop_
_entity.id
_entity.type
_entity.pdbx_description
1 polymer ?
#
loop_
_entity_poly.entity_id
_entity_poly.type
_entity_poly.pdbx_seq_one_letter_code
_entity_poly.pdbx_strand_id
1 'polypeptide(L)'
;ILAHLARLMEEHLEEVQGHRPSAIVHEFARSLSREIDFTIELANIQRFARQFESNPNIHVPEVHSSLSTERILVLERVDGLKASDVDTLREQGYDLPLIAERGANLVMEQIFVHGFFHSDPHPGNIFILPDNIPCFIDFGQMGRLSLKDREDFADLVLNLVSGHEGKVANDVLKITIQQGELDREALALDVGDFMDRYLYLSLGEL
;
A
#
# COMPACT_ATOMS: atom_id res chain seq x y z
N ILE A 1 5.35 22.25 -20.68
CA ILE A 1 5.95 21.61 -21.87
C ILE A 1 5.26 20.26 -22.09
N LEU A 2 5.30 19.30 -21.16
CA LEU A 2 4.69 17.97 -21.31
C LEU A 2 3.20 18.01 -21.65
N ALA A 3 2.39 18.83 -20.99
CA ALA A 3 0.98 18.98 -21.28
C ALA A 3 0.70 19.50 -22.70
N HIS A 4 1.56 20.40 -23.23
CA HIS A 4 1.45 20.90 -24.59
C HIS A 4 1.81 19.82 -25.61
N LEU A 5 2.88 19.05 -25.33
CA LEU A 5 3.29 17.93 -26.19
C LEU A 5 2.21 16.83 -26.24
N ALA A 6 1.67 16.47 -25.07
CA ALA A 6 0.61 15.48 -24.99
C ALA A 6 -0.64 15.88 -25.80
N ARG A 7 -1.02 17.15 -25.74
CA ARG A 7 -2.13 17.68 -26.55
C ARG A 7 -1.82 17.63 -28.04
N LEU A 8 -0.62 18.00 -28.46
CA LEU A 8 -0.20 17.91 -29.87
C LEU A 8 -0.21 16.44 -30.35
N MET A 9 0.18 15.49 -29.51
CA MET A 9 0.11 14.07 -29.83
C MET A 9 -1.34 13.61 -30.03
N GLU A 10 -2.25 14.03 -29.15
CA GLU A 10 -3.69 13.72 -29.29
C GLU A 10 -4.32 14.34 -30.54
N GLU A 11 -3.91 15.56 -30.92
CA GLU A 11 -4.44 16.27 -32.09
C GLU A 11 -3.91 15.72 -33.43
N HIS A 12 -2.71 15.14 -33.47
CA HIS A 12 -2.04 14.79 -34.72
C HIS A 12 -1.75 13.30 -34.91
N LEU A 13 -1.89 12.47 -33.88
CA LEU A 13 -1.58 11.03 -33.93
C LEU A 13 -2.82 10.19 -33.56
N GLU A 14 -3.52 9.69 -34.57
CA GLU A 14 -4.72 8.86 -34.36
C GLU A 14 -4.47 7.61 -33.51
N GLU A 15 -3.31 6.98 -33.66
CA GLU A 15 -2.89 5.79 -32.90
C GLU A 15 -2.80 6.03 -31.39
N VAL A 16 -2.56 7.28 -30.95
CA VAL A 16 -2.33 7.65 -29.56
C VAL A 16 -3.58 8.21 -28.87
N GLN A 17 -4.60 8.58 -29.64
CA GLN A 17 -5.84 9.18 -29.11
C GLN A 17 -6.55 8.26 -28.10
N GLY A 18 -6.53 6.95 -28.32
CA GLY A 18 -7.09 5.95 -27.41
C GLY A 18 -6.45 5.93 -26.02
N HIS A 19 -5.20 6.33 -25.92
CA HIS A 19 -4.42 6.33 -24.67
C HIS A 19 -4.52 7.64 -23.87
N ARG A 20 -5.19 8.67 -24.41
CA ARG A 20 -5.42 9.97 -23.76
C ARG A 20 -4.17 10.55 -23.07
N PRO A 21 -3.05 10.81 -23.79
CA PRO A 21 -1.80 11.27 -23.18
C PRO A 21 -1.96 12.57 -22.38
N SER A 22 -2.89 13.46 -22.74
CA SER A 22 -3.17 14.66 -21.94
C SER A 22 -3.72 14.32 -20.56
N ALA A 23 -4.57 13.29 -20.44
CA ALA A 23 -5.10 12.83 -19.15
C ALA A 23 -3.99 12.21 -18.29
N ILE A 24 -3.10 11.43 -18.90
CA ILE A 24 -1.94 10.83 -18.23
C ILE A 24 -1.02 11.94 -17.68
N VAL A 25 -0.67 12.94 -18.50
CA VAL A 25 0.20 14.05 -18.06
C VAL A 25 -0.48 14.89 -16.97
N HIS A 26 -1.79 15.09 -17.06
CA HIS A 26 -2.54 15.82 -16.03
C HIS A 26 -2.54 15.07 -14.70
N GLU A 27 -2.79 13.76 -14.73
CA GLU A 27 -2.76 12.93 -13.51
C GLU A 27 -1.36 12.85 -12.91
N PHE A 28 -0.33 12.70 -13.76
CA PHE A 28 1.07 12.76 -13.33
C PHE A 28 1.41 14.09 -12.64
N ALA A 29 1.02 15.22 -13.25
CA ALA A 29 1.27 16.54 -12.66
C ALA A 29 0.53 16.72 -11.33
N ARG A 30 -0.69 16.19 -11.22
CA ARG A 30 -1.47 16.20 -9.97
C ARG A 30 -0.85 15.32 -8.88
N SER A 31 -0.37 14.14 -9.24
CA SER A 31 0.33 13.23 -8.33
C SER A 31 1.60 13.87 -7.82
N LEU A 32 2.42 14.39 -8.73
CA LEU A 32 3.67 15.09 -8.36
C LEU A 32 3.42 16.30 -7.46
N SER A 33 2.36 17.09 -7.74
CA SER A 33 2.01 18.24 -6.89
C SER A 33 1.63 17.83 -5.46
N ARG A 34 1.08 16.62 -5.28
CA ARG A 34 0.78 16.08 -3.95
C ARG A 34 2.04 15.57 -3.25
N GLU A 35 2.97 14.96 -3.97
CA GLU A 35 4.20 14.42 -3.42
C GLU A 35 5.16 15.52 -2.92
N ILE A 36 5.11 16.72 -3.52
CA ILE A 36 5.96 17.84 -3.10
C ILE A 36 5.33 18.70 -1.99
N ASP A 37 4.13 18.38 -1.52
CA ASP A 37 3.43 19.09 -0.45
C ASP A 37 3.47 18.28 0.84
N PHE A 38 4.45 18.57 1.69
CA PHE A 38 4.63 17.88 2.98
C PHE A 38 3.50 18.12 4.00
N THR A 39 2.57 19.03 3.76
CA THR A 39 1.39 19.18 4.63
C THR A 39 0.47 17.96 4.55
N ILE A 40 0.45 17.28 3.40
CA ILE A 40 -0.30 16.04 3.20
C ILE A 40 0.33 14.91 4.01
N GLU A 41 1.64 14.75 3.92
CA GLU A 41 2.37 13.73 4.67
C GLU A 41 2.27 13.98 6.18
N LEU A 42 2.42 15.21 6.62
CA LEU A 42 2.20 15.62 8.02
C LEU A 42 0.82 15.18 8.52
N ALA A 43 -0.23 15.46 7.75
CA ALA A 43 -1.60 15.06 8.13
C ALA A 43 -1.76 13.52 8.17
N ASN A 44 -1.11 12.80 7.27
CA ASN A 44 -1.10 11.35 7.23
C ASN A 44 -0.42 10.76 8.47
N ILE A 45 0.78 11.24 8.83
CA ILE A 45 1.50 10.80 10.04
C ILE A 45 0.65 11.03 11.29
N GLN A 46 0.07 12.22 11.45
CA GLN A 46 -0.77 12.54 12.61
C GLN A 46 -2.00 11.64 12.70
N ARG A 47 -2.61 11.30 11.55
CA ARG A 47 -3.73 10.36 11.52
C ARG A 47 -3.28 8.97 11.90
N PHE A 48 -2.19 8.50 11.33
CA PHE A 48 -1.62 7.19 11.59
C PHE A 48 -1.21 7.05 13.06
N ALA A 49 -0.53 8.05 13.63
CA ALA A 49 -0.15 8.07 15.04
C ALA A 49 -1.36 7.90 15.97
N ARG A 50 -2.47 8.60 15.69
CA ARG A 50 -3.71 8.45 16.48
C ARG A 50 -4.33 7.05 16.38
N GLN A 51 -4.22 6.41 15.22
CA GLN A 51 -4.76 5.06 15.01
C GLN A 51 -3.99 4.00 15.79
N PHE A 52 -2.68 4.20 15.96
CA PHE A 52 -1.79 3.26 16.62
C PHE A 52 -1.33 3.72 18.01
N GLU A 53 -1.95 4.74 18.59
CA GLU A 53 -1.55 5.33 19.89
C GLU A 53 -1.45 4.29 21.01
N SER A 54 -2.31 3.27 20.99
CA SER A 54 -2.33 2.20 22.01
C SER A 54 -1.60 0.92 21.59
N ASN A 55 -0.99 0.88 20.43
CA ASN A 55 -0.32 -0.32 19.93
C ASN A 55 1.18 -0.27 20.26
N PRO A 56 1.69 -1.11 21.20
CA PRO A 56 3.10 -1.09 21.59
C PRO A 56 4.03 -1.73 20.55
N ASN A 57 3.49 -2.35 19.51
CA ASN A 57 4.27 -3.07 18.49
C ASN A 57 4.65 -2.20 17.29
N ILE A 58 4.43 -0.91 17.36
CA ILE A 58 4.83 0.06 16.33
C ILE A 58 5.25 1.36 16.97
N HIS A 59 6.25 2.01 16.42
CA HIS A 59 6.58 3.40 16.71
C HIS A 59 6.20 4.29 15.51
N VAL A 60 5.54 5.40 15.79
CA VAL A 60 5.24 6.43 14.79
C VAL A 60 6.01 7.68 15.19
N PRO A 61 6.89 8.21 14.32
CA PRO A 61 7.70 9.37 14.66
C PRO A 61 6.85 10.57 15.04
N GLU A 62 7.26 11.31 16.06
CA GLU A 62 6.62 12.57 16.44
C GLU A 62 6.81 13.60 15.33
N VAL A 63 5.74 14.33 14.99
CA VAL A 63 5.77 15.40 13.99
C VAL A 63 5.83 16.75 14.67
N HIS A 64 6.84 17.55 14.37
CA HIS A 64 6.97 18.91 14.84
C HIS A 64 6.22 19.89 13.91
N SER A 65 4.89 19.94 14.05
CA SER A 65 4.01 20.70 13.15
C SER A 65 4.33 22.19 13.09
N SER A 66 4.81 22.78 14.18
CA SER A 66 5.20 24.22 14.22
C SER A 66 6.47 24.52 13.41
N LEU A 67 7.25 23.50 13.07
CA LEU A 67 8.48 23.60 12.30
C LEU A 67 8.31 23.08 10.87
N SER A 68 7.16 22.48 10.56
CA SER A 68 6.85 21.91 9.26
C SER A 68 6.08 22.87 8.37
N THR A 69 6.31 22.81 7.07
CA THR A 69 5.69 23.63 6.02
C THR A 69 5.36 22.77 4.80
N GLU A 70 4.80 23.35 3.75
CA GLU A 70 4.63 22.68 2.46
C GLU A 70 5.93 22.08 1.89
N ARG A 71 7.09 22.65 2.24
CA ARG A 71 8.40 22.29 1.67
C ARG A 71 9.35 21.63 2.65
N ILE A 72 9.01 21.59 3.92
CA ILE A 72 9.87 21.06 4.98
C ILE A 72 8.97 20.24 5.91
N LEU A 73 9.33 18.99 6.14
CA LEU A 73 8.73 18.13 7.15
C LEU A 73 9.78 17.88 8.24
N VAL A 74 9.44 18.21 9.48
CA VAL A 74 10.30 18.01 10.64
C VAL A 74 9.73 16.91 11.51
N LEU A 75 10.49 15.83 11.64
CA LEU A 75 10.12 14.63 12.40
C LEU A 75 11.11 14.39 13.52
N GLU A 76 10.69 13.59 14.47
CA GLU A 76 11.57 12.91 15.41
C GLU A 76 12.68 12.18 14.66
N ARG A 77 13.90 12.25 15.17
CA ARG A 77 15.01 11.45 14.65
C ARG A 77 14.87 10.01 15.14
N VAL A 78 14.72 9.11 14.19
CA VAL A 78 14.62 7.68 14.46
C VAL A 78 16.01 7.05 14.41
N ASP A 79 16.45 6.48 15.53
CA ASP A 79 17.71 5.71 15.62
C ASP A 79 17.38 4.20 15.60
N GLY A 80 17.41 3.59 14.43
CA GLY A 80 17.11 2.18 14.19
C GLY A 80 17.87 1.62 12.99
N LEU A 81 17.74 0.33 12.73
CA LEU A 81 18.27 -0.32 11.53
C LEU A 81 17.21 -0.39 10.46
N LYS A 82 17.59 -0.23 9.21
CA LYS A 82 16.64 -0.39 8.09
C LYS A 82 16.16 -1.83 7.99
N ALA A 83 14.87 -2.03 7.79
CA ALA A 83 14.29 -3.36 7.58
C ALA A 83 14.86 -4.08 6.34
N SER A 84 15.38 -3.31 5.36
CA SER A 84 16.07 -3.84 4.18
C SER A 84 17.46 -4.42 4.48
N ASP A 85 18.07 -4.08 5.63
CA ASP A 85 19.40 -4.56 6.02
C ASP A 85 19.31 -5.81 6.91
N VAL A 86 18.81 -6.88 6.30
CA VAL A 86 18.51 -8.16 6.98
C VAL A 86 19.75 -8.77 7.63
N ASP A 87 20.92 -8.62 7.02
CA ASP A 87 22.15 -9.20 7.54
C ASP A 87 22.60 -8.48 8.81
N THR A 88 22.61 -7.16 8.82
CA THR A 88 22.91 -6.37 10.01
C THR A 88 21.90 -6.63 11.14
N LEU A 89 20.60 -6.74 10.83
CA LEU A 89 19.57 -7.09 11.81
C LEU A 89 19.88 -8.45 12.47
N ARG A 90 20.24 -9.45 11.66
CA ARG A 90 20.59 -10.79 12.15
C ARG A 90 21.85 -10.78 13.02
N GLU A 91 22.90 -10.07 12.58
CA GLU A 91 24.18 -9.95 13.30
C GLU A 91 24.01 -9.25 14.66
N GLN A 92 23.09 -8.29 14.75
CA GLN A 92 22.78 -7.58 15.99
C GLN A 92 21.74 -8.29 16.87
N GLY A 93 21.30 -9.49 16.48
CA GLY A 93 20.44 -10.35 17.29
C GLY A 93 18.97 -9.98 17.29
N TYR A 94 18.49 -9.25 16.26
CA TYR A 94 17.07 -9.01 16.08
C TYR A 94 16.31 -10.28 15.68
N ASP A 95 15.08 -10.41 16.16
CA ASP A 95 14.18 -11.54 15.86
C ASP A 95 13.44 -11.30 14.55
N LEU A 96 14.01 -11.77 13.43
CA LEU A 96 13.43 -11.56 12.10
C LEU A 96 12.03 -12.17 11.95
N PRO A 97 11.73 -13.38 12.45
CA PRO A 97 10.38 -13.91 12.47
C PRO A 97 9.38 -13.00 13.21
N LEU A 98 9.73 -12.49 14.36
CA LEU A 98 8.88 -11.58 15.14
C LEU A 98 8.65 -10.25 14.41
N ILE A 99 9.70 -9.71 13.75
CA ILE A 99 9.57 -8.50 12.93
C ILE A 99 8.59 -8.74 11.78
N ALA A 100 8.70 -9.86 11.08
CA ALA A 100 7.81 -10.23 10.00
C ALA A 100 6.35 -10.41 10.47
N GLU A 101 6.14 -11.08 11.59
CA GLU A 101 4.82 -11.24 12.21
C GLU A 101 4.21 -9.88 12.58
N ARG A 102 4.98 -9.01 13.25
CA ARG A 102 4.52 -7.66 13.60
C ARG A 102 4.18 -6.84 12.37
N GLY A 103 5.04 -6.88 11.35
CA GLY A 103 4.81 -6.20 10.07
C GLY A 103 3.51 -6.65 9.40
N ALA A 104 3.29 -7.97 9.31
CA ALA A 104 2.07 -8.52 8.74
C ALA A 104 0.82 -8.10 9.54
N ASN A 105 0.86 -8.21 10.87
CA ASN A 105 -0.25 -7.80 11.74
C ASN A 105 -0.56 -6.30 11.59
N LEU A 106 0.47 -5.45 11.51
CA LEU A 106 0.29 -4.01 11.30
C LEU A 106 -0.36 -3.68 9.95
N VAL A 107 0.01 -4.37 8.88
CA VAL A 107 -0.62 -4.20 7.56
C VAL A 107 -2.09 -4.64 7.60
N MET A 108 -2.38 -5.78 8.22
CA MET A 108 -3.76 -6.27 8.38
C MET A 108 -4.60 -5.30 9.22
N GLU A 109 -4.07 -4.76 10.31
CA GLU A 109 -4.75 -3.76 11.15
C GLU A 109 -5.03 -2.46 10.39
N GLN A 110 -4.06 -1.95 9.61
CA GLN A 110 -4.22 -0.79 8.74
C GLN A 110 -5.38 -0.98 7.76
N ILE A 111 -5.44 -2.12 7.10
CA ILE A 111 -6.43 -2.42 6.05
C ILE A 111 -7.80 -2.69 6.67
N PHE A 112 -7.90 -3.68 7.56
CA PHE A 112 -9.19 -4.21 7.99
C PHE A 112 -9.80 -3.45 9.18
N VAL A 113 -8.98 -2.87 10.07
CA VAL A 113 -9.49 -2.12 11.22
C VAL A 113 -9.63 -0.64 10.88
N HIS A 114 -8.58 -0.03 10.35
CA HIS A 114 -8.55 1.41 10.14
C HIS A 114 -9.01 1.85 8.74
N GLY A 115 -8.88 1.00 7.72
CA GLY A 115 -9.13 1.37 6.32
C GLY A 115 -8.27 2.55 5.85
N PHE A 116 -7.12 2.70 6.49
CA PHE A 116 -6.12 3.71 6.17
C PHE A 116 -4.76 3.04 6.28
N PHE A 117 -4.10 2.84 5.17
CA PHE A 117 -2.94 1.97 5.08
C PHE A 117 -1.84 2.59 4.23
N HIS A 118 -0.62 2.20 4.53
CA HIS A 118 0.55 2.52 3.71
C HIS A 118 0.47 1.74 2.39
N SER A 119 0.42 2.44 1.26
CA SER A 119 0.26 1.81 -0.07
C SER A 119 1.58 1.36 -0.68
N ASP A 120 2.71 1.84 -0.20
CA ASP A 120 4.05 1.41 -0.59
C ASP A 120 4.96 1.19 0.64
N PRO A 121 4.77 0.11 1.42
CA PRO A 121 5.56 -0.17 2.61
C PRO A 121 6.94 -0.72 2.25
N HIS A 122 7.73 0.06 1.49
CA HIS A 122 9.05 -0.34 1.05
C HIS A 122 9.99 -0.51 2.26
N PRO A 123 10.71 -1.63 2.40
CA PRO A 123 11.54 -1.91 3.58
C PRO A 123 12.69 -0.91 3.79
N GLY A 124 13.05 -0.11 2.77
CA GLY A 124 13.99 1.01 2.88
C GLY A 124 13.46 2.18 3.71
N ASN A 125 12.12 2.30 3.86
CA ASN A 125 11.43 3.34 4.60
C ASN A 125 10.88 2.82 5.95
N ILE A 126 11.30 1.62 6.36
CA ILE A 126 10.94 1.02 7.64
C ILE A 126 12.22 0.84 8.45
N PHE A 127 12.25 1.40 9.64
CA PHE A 127 13.31 1.16 10.61
C PHE A 127 12.85 0.16 11.65
N ILE A 128 13.78 -0.67 12.10
CA ILE A 128 13.56 -1.58 13.23
C ILE A 128 14.28 -0.98 14.43
N LEU A 129 13.52 -0.62 15.45
CA LEU A 129 13.99 -0.12 16.73
C LEU A 129 14.34 -1.26 17.68
N PRO A 130 15.00 -1.00 18.84
CA PRO A 130 15.13 -1.97 19.90
C PRO A 130 13.81 -2.68 20.21
N ASP A 131 13.85 -3.88 20.74
CA ASP A 131 12.70 -4.74 21.03
C ASP A 131 11.92 -5.18 19.77
N ASN A 132 12.55 -5.13 18.59
CA ASN A 132 11.98 -5.52 17.30
C ASN A 132 10.73 -4.70 16.91
N ILE A 133 10.72 -3.40 17.22
CA ILE A 133 9.59 -2.50 16.96
C ILE A 133 9.76 -1.85 15.57
N PRO A 134 8.86 -2.09 14.60
CA PRO A 134 8.85 -1.38 13.32
C PRO A 134 8.50 0.09 13.49
N CYS A 135 9.15 0.94 12.72
CA CYS A 135 8.88 2.37 12.62
C CYS A 135 8.86 2.78 11.15
N PHE A 136 7.72 3.24 10.66
CA PHE A 136 7.60 3.80 9.31
C PHE A 136 8.04 5.28 9.33
N ILE A 137 8.77 5.71 8.29
CA ILE A 137 9.27 7.09 8.20
C ILE A 137 8.74 7.87 7.00
N ASP A 138 8.12 7.20 6.05
CA ASP A 138 7.52 7.80 4.85
C ASP A 138 6.00 7.56 4.88
N PHE A 139 5.20 8.62 4.81
CA PHE A 139 3.74 8.57 4.81
C PHE A 139 3.15 9.34 3.62
N GLY A 140 3.95 9.59 2.61
CA GLY A 140 3.54 10.29 1.39
C GLY A 140 2.46 9.54 0.62
N GLN A 141 2.55 8.21 0.60
CA GLN A 141 1.62 7.35 -0.14
C GLN A 141 0.73 6.54 0.79
N MET A 142 -0.42 7.11 1.15
CA MET A 142 -1.40 6.46 2.01
C MET A 142 -2.70 6.18 1.26
N GLY A 143 -3.14 4.92 1.30
CA GLY A 143 -4.40 4.45 0.75
C GLY A 143 -5.57 4.59 1.73
N ARG A 144 -6.79 4.63 1.20
CA ARG A 144 -8.03 4.63 1.98
C ARG A 144 -9.03 3.66 1.39
N LEU A 145 -9.60 2.83 2.25
CA LEU A 145 -10.71 1.94 1.93
C LEU A 145 -11.97 2.42 2.64
N SER A 146 -13.09 2.43 1.93
CA SER A 146 -14.40 2.60 2.55
C SER A 146 -14.73 1.38 3.43
N LEU A 147 -15.76 1.48 4.27
CA LEU A 147 -16.21 0.33 5.07
C LEU A 147 -16.62 -0.83 4.15
N LYS A 148 -17.34 -0.51 3.05
CA LYS A 148 -17.75 -1.50 2.06
C LYS A 148 -16.56 -2.20 1.40
N ASP A 149 -15.55 -1.43 0.96
CA ASP A 149 -14.37 -2.03 0.31
C ASP A 149 -13.60 -2.95 1.26
N ARG A 150 -13.55 -2.60 2.56
CA ARG A 150 -12.95 -3.46 3.59
C ARG A 150 -13.72 -4.77 3.79
N GLU A 151 -15.04 -4.70 3.82
CA GLU A 151 -15.93 -5.86 3.92
C GLU A 151 -15.77 -6.75 2.69
N ASP A 152 -15.85 -6.18 1.48
CA ASP A 152 -15.68 -6.93 0.22
C ASP A 152 -14.29 -7.58 0.13
N PHE A 153 -13.23 -6.88 0.59
CA PHE A 153 -11.88 -7.44 0.61
C PHE A 153 -11.70 -8.51 1.69
N ALA A 154 -12.32 -8.36 2.85
CA ALA A 154 -12.33 -9.37 3.90
C ALA A 154 -13.05 -10.65 3.44
N ASP A 155 -14.20 -10.52 2.76
CA ASP A 155 -14.91 -11.65 2.16
C ASP A 155 -14.04 -12.40 1.15
N LEU A 156 -13.35 -11.66 0.28
CA LEU A 156 -12.40 -12.22 -0.69
C LEU A 156 -11.32 -13.07 0.01
N VAL A 157 -10.64 -12.49 1.01
CA VAL A 157 -9.59 -13.20 1.75
C VAL A 157 -10.11 -14.42 2.46
N LEU A 158 -11.26 -14.32 3.14
CA LEU A 158 -11.90 -15.44 3.83
C LEU A 158 -12.30 -16.56 2.87
N ASN A 159 -12.90 -16.22 1.72
CA ASN A 159 -13.30 -17.23 0.73
C ASN A 159 -12.08 -17.85 0.05
N LEU A 160 -11.01 -17.09 -0.17
CA LEU A 160 -9.74 -17.59 -0.69
C LEU A 160 -9.12 -18.62 0.26
N VAL A 161 -8.91 -18.26 1.53
CA VAL A 161 -8.33 -19.17 2.54
C VAL A 161 -9.21 -20.40 2.80
N SER A 162 -10.53 -20.25 2.63
CA SER A 162 -11.49 -21.36 2.80
C SER A 162 -11.63 -22.26 1.56
N GLY A 163 -10.94 -21.97 0.46
CA GLY A 163 -11.00 -22.77 -0.77
C GLY A 163 -12.32 -22.65 -1.53
N HIS A 164 -13.06 -21.53 -1.40
CA HIS A 164 -14.35 -21.36 -2.04
C HIS A 164 -14.24 -20.68 -3.42
N GLU A 165 -13.71 -21.38 -4.43
CA GLU A 165 -13.40 -20.84 -5.78
C GLU A 165 -14.52 -20.00 -6.40
N GLY A 166 -15.74 -20.53 -6.44
CA GLY A 166 -16.88 -19.82 -7.03
C GLY A 166 -17.27 -18.53 -6.32
N LYS A 167 -16.95 -18.39 -5.03
CA LYS A 167 -17.14 -17.15 -4.28
C LYS A 167 -16.00 -16.18 -4.54
N VAL A 168 -14.76 -16.67 -4.59
CA VAL A 168 -13.57 -15.87 -4.87
C VAL A 168 -13.71 -15.13 -6.21
N ALA A 169 -14.14 -15.82 -7.28
CA ALA A 169 -14.40 -15.19 -8.57
C ALA A 169 -15.42 -14.04 -8.49
N ASN A 170 -16.50 -14.24 -7.71
CA ASN A 170 -17.50 -13.18 -7.49
C ASN A 170 -16.96 -12.03 -6.63
N ASP A 171 -16.12 -12.28 -5.63
CA ASP A 171 -15.55 -11.28 -4.76
C ASP A 171 -14.52 -10.43 -5.51
N VAL A 172 -13.72 -11.03 -6.41
CA VAL A 172 -12.84 -10.30 -7.34
C VAL A 172 -13.64 -9.29 -8.16
N LEU A 173 -14.83 -9.66 -8.63
CA LEU A 173 -15.69 -8.76 -9.41
C LEU A 173 -16.24 -7.58 -8.60
N LYS A 174 -16.40 -7.72 -7.28
CA LYS A 174 -16.85 -6.63 -6.40
C LYS A 174 -15.79 -5.55 -6.23
N ILE A 175 -14.51 -5.95 -6.17
CA ILE A 175 -13.38 -5.04 -5.90
C ILE A 175 -12.71 -4.49 -7.16
N THR A 176 -13.13 -4.96 -8.36
CA THR A 176 -12.54 -4.55 -9.64
C THR A 176 -13.48 -3.66 -10.43
N ILE A 177 -12.89 -2.76 -11.24
CA ILE A 177 -13.62 -1.94 -12.20
C ILE A 177 -13.74 -2.74 -13.50
N GLN A 178 -14.95 -3.16 -13.83
CA GLN A 178 -15.21 -3.91 -15.07
C GLN A 178 -15.16 -2.97 -16.27
N GLN A 179 -14.37 -3.33 -17.28
CA GLN A 179 -14.32 -2.64 -18.57
C GLN A 179 -14.62 -3.65 -19.69
N GLY A 180 -15.76 -3.49 -20.36
CA GLY A 180 -16.19 -4.37 -21.45
C GLY A 180 -16.99 -5.60 -21.02
N GLU A 181 -17.24 -6.53 -21.96
CA GLU A 181 -17.91 -7.80 -21.68
C GLU A 181 -16.94 -8.74 -20.95
N LEU A 182 -17.39 -9.27 -19.83
CA LEU A 182 -16.61 -10.17 -18.99
C LEU A 182 -17.08 -11.60 -19.20
N ASP A 183 -16.15 -12.48 -19.56
CA ASP A 183 -16.36 -13.92 -19.51
C ASP A 183 -16.19 -14.44 -18.08
N ARG A 184 -17.32 -14.65 -17.41
CA ARG A 184 -17.35 -15.12 -16.01
C ARG A 184 -16.89 -16.57 -15.85
N GLU A 185 -17.06 -17.39 -16.89
CA GLU A 185 -16.63 -18.80 -16.87
C GLU A 185 -15.11 -18.88 -16.97
N ALA A 186 -14.53 -18.09 -17.88
CA ALA A 186 -13.07 -17.97 -17.98
C ALA A 186 -12.44 -17.43 -16.68
N LEU A 187 -13.03 -16.37 -16.08
CA LEU A 187 -12.55 -15.85 -14.79
C LEU A 187 -12.60 -16.92 -13.69
N ALA A 188 -13.69 -17.69 -13.62
CA ALA A 188 -13.81 -18.73 -12.59
C ALA A 188 -12.74 -19.83 -12.77
N LEU A 189 -12.41 -20.21 -14.00
CA LEU A 189 -11.34 -21.16 -14.31
C LEU A 189 -9.97 -20.59 -13.92
N ASP A 190 -9.67 -19.34 -14.31
CA ASP A 190 -8.41 -18.69 -13.95
C ASP A 190 -8.23 -18.56 -12.42
N VAL A 191 -9.30 -18.25 -11.70
CA VAL A 191 -9.29 -18.22 -10.24
C VAL A 191 -9.05 -19.61 -9.65
N GLY A 192 -9.69 -20.67 -10.19
CA GLY A 192 -9.46 -22.05 -9.78
C GLY A 192 -8.00 -22.46 -9.97
N ASP A 193 -7.46 -22.24 -11.15
CA ASP A 193 -6.06 -22.54 -11.48
C ASP A 193 -5.07 -21.76 -10.58
N PHE A 194 -5.38 -20.51 -10.27
CA PHE A 194 -4.58 -19.71 -9.34
C PHE A 194 -4.61 -20.29 -7.92
N MET A 195 -5.80 -20.65 -7.44
CA MET A 195 -5.98 -21.24 -6.10
C MET A 195 -5.26 -22.57 -6.00
N ASP A 196 -5.41 -23.45 -6.99
CA ASP A 196 -4.72 -24.74 -7.04
C ASP A 196 -3.20 -24.60 -7.03
N ARG A 197 -2.70 -23.58 -7.70
CA ARG A 197 -1.25 -23.34 -7.79
C ARG A 197 -0.65 -22.76 -6.50
N TYR A 198 -1.34 -21.87 -5.80
CA TYR A 198 -0.74 -21.06 -4.73
C TYR A 198 -1.31 -21.30 -3.33
N LEU A 199 -2.52 -21.82 -3.21
CA LEU A 199 -3.12 -22.02 -1.88
C LEU A 199 -2.57 -23.24 -1.13
N TYR A 200 -2.08 -24.22 -1.85
CA TYR A 200 -1.57 -25.48 -1.29
C TYR A 200 -0.04 -25.51 -1.17
N LEU A 201 0.65 -24.46 -1.61
CA LEU A 201 2.08 -24.29 -1.38
C LEU A 201 2.33 -23.65 -0.02
N SER A 202 3.28 -24.17 0.73
CA SER A 202 3.74 -23.49 1.95
C SER A 202 4.39 -22.15 1.57
N LEU A 203 4.21 -21.11 2.40
CA LEU A 203 4.84 -19.78 2.18
C LEU A 203 6.36 -19.82 1.99
N GLY A 204 7.00 -20.94 2.33
CA GLY A 204 8.44 -21.17 2.12
C GLY A 204 8.79 -21.74 0.75
N GLU A 205 7.78 -22.06 -0.10
CA GLU A 205 7.94 -22.62 -1.46
C GLU A 205 7.55 -21.60 -2.55
N LEU A 206 7.10 -20.39 -2.14
CA LEU A 206 6.86 -19.23 -3.00
C LEU A 206 8.12 -18.36 -3.10
#